data_be741317a91208123c943213fcafa4ed
#
_entry.id   be741317a91208123c943213fcafa4ed
#
_cell.length_a   1.000
_cell.length_b   1.000
_cell.length_c   1.000
_cell.angle_alpha   90.00
_cell.angle_beta   90.00
_cell.angle_gamma   90.00
#
_symmetry.space_group_name_H-M   'P 1'
#
loop_
_entity.id
_entity.type
_entity.pdbx_description
1 polymer ?
#
loop_
_entity_poly.entity_id
_entity_poly.type
_entity_poly.pdbx_seq_one_letter_code
_entity_poly.pdbx_strand_id
1 'polypeptide(L)'
;MAAGRAPKVPATAGHRCNAVGMNVLDRFSLDGRVAFVTGAKRGLGRAFAQALGEVGARVAISSRDQAEGESTAEELRALGLEVIAVTGDVTRYADVEEMASRVEGELGPIDVLVNNAGVCEHKPALDVTPAGWSEVISVNLDGLWFCCQVVGRSMVRRRQGVIVNIGSISGMIVNRPQWQPAYNASKAAVHQLSRSLAGEWAPFGLRVNALALGYVSTVMSPEPEGPETHQRWVEDVPMQRMATPDEVAPAVVYLASDASSFATGSVLVLDGGYTVW
;
A
#
# COMPACT_ATOMS: atom_id res chain seq x y z
N MET A 1 10.47 16.76 -34.37
CA MET A 1 10.49 15.54 -33.53
C MET A 1 9.12 14.91 -33.62
N ALA A 2 8.99 13.74 -34.26
CA ALA A 2 7.72 13.07 -34.46
C ALA A 2 7.25 12.43 -33.15
N ALA A 3 6.06 12.81 -32.68
CA ALA A 3 5.41 12.15 -31.55
C ALA A 3 5.15 10.71 -31.92
N GLY A 4 5.91 9.78 -31.31
CA GLY A 4 5.72 8.35 -31.49
C GLY A 4 4.32 7.97 -30.98
N ARG A 5 3.47 7.49 -31.90
CA ARG A 5 2.19 6.88 -31.52
C ARG A 5 2.49 5.68 -30.61
N ALA A 6 1.85 5.67 -29.45
CA ALA A 6 1.84 4.49 -28.60
C ALA A 6 1.46 3.24 -29.44
N PRO A 7 2.10 2.10 -29.22
CA PRO A 7 1.80 0.87 -29.97
C PRO A 7 0.31 0.54 -29.80
N LYS A 8 -0.40 0.32 -30.93
CA LYS A 8 -1.75 -0.21 -30.87
C LYS A 8 -1.70 -1.58 -30.23
N VAL A 9 -2.19 -1.67 -28.99
CA VAL A 9 -2.39 -2.94 -28.32
C VAL A 9 -3.46 -3.70 -29.10
N PRO A 10 -3.21 -4.93 -29.59
CA PRO A 10 -4.26 -5.72 -30.21
C PRO A 10 -5.39 -5.93 -29.21
N ALA A 11 -6.64 -5.85 -29.66
CA ALA A 11 -7.81 -6.14 -28.87
C ALA A 11 -7.65 -7.55 -28.29
N THR A 12 -7.26 -7.65 -27.03
CA THR A 12 -7.10 -8.92 -26.34
C THR A 12 -8.45 -9.50 -26.02
N ALA A 13 -8.59 -10.80 -26.22
CA ALA A 13 -9.71 -11.60 -25.75
C ALA A 13 -10.04 -11.16 -24.30
N GLY A 14 -11.26 -10.66 -24.11
CA GLY A 14 -11.68 -10.07 -22.87
C GLY A 14 -11.39 -10.97 -21.68
N HIS A 15 -11.07 -10.36 -20.55
CA HIS A 15 -11.20 -11.01 -19.27
C HIS A 15 -12.55 -11.74 -19.28
N ARG A 16 -12.53 -13.06 -19.30
CA ARG A 16 -13.74 -13.84 -19.10
C ARG A 16 -14.14 -13.61 -17.64
N CYS A 17 -14.90 -12.55 -17.39
CA CYS A 17 -15.84 -12.59 -16.30
C CYS A 17 -16.76 -13.78 -16.58
N ASN A 18 -16.43 -14.94 -16.06
CA ASN A 18 -17.40 -16.01 -15.89
C ASN A 18 -18.38 -15.57 -14.79
N ALA A 19 -19.12 -14.49 -15.07
CA ALA A 19 -20.02 -13.82 -14.13
C ALA A 19 -21.36 -14.56 -13.98
N VAL A 20 -21.48 -15.78 -14.49
CA VAL A 20 -22.67 -16.58 -14.34
C VAL A 20 -22.50 -17.43 -13.08
N GLY A 21 -23.03 -16.96 -11.95
CA GLY A 21 -23.11 -17.71 -10.69
C GLY A 21 -22.27 -17.24 -9.51
N MET A 22 -21.36 -16.25 -9.68
CA MET A 22 -20.61 -15.68 -8.55
C MET A 22 -21.47 -14.68 -7.78
N ASN A 23 -21.60 -14.85 -6.47
CA ASN A 23 -22.22 -13.85 -5.62
C ASN A 23 -21.23 -12.68 -5.35
N VAL A 24 -21.71 -11.59 -4.75
CA VAL A 24 -20.87 -10.41 -4.54
C VAL A 24 -19.71 -10.69 -3.57
N LEU A 25 -19.87 -11.58 -2.61
CA LEU A 25 -18.85 -11.91 -1.62
C LEU A 25 -17.69 -12.70 -2.25
N ASP A 26 -17.99 -13.58 -3.23
CA ASP A 26 -16.97 -14.35 -3.95
C ASP A 26 -15.95 -13.42 -4.67
N ARG A 27 -16.36 -12.19 -4.99
CA ARG A 27 -15.49 -11.19 -5.63
C ARG A 27 -14.41 -10.65 -4.70
N PHE A 28 -14.55 -10.82 -3.40
CA PHE A 28 -13.55 -10.43 -2.40
C PHE A 28 -12.52 -11.53 -2.15
N SER A 29 -12.74 -12.76 -2.62
CA SER A 29 -11.79 -13.86 -2.47
C SER A 29 -10.47 -13.54 -3.20
N LEU A 30 -9.38 -13.91 -2.53
CA LEU A 30 -8.02 -13.91 -3.07
C LEU A 30 -7.43 -15.33 -3.11
N ASP A 31 -8.29 -16.36 -3.15
CA ASP A 31 -7.85 -17.76 -3.21
C ASP A 31 -6.86 -17.97 -4.37
N GLY A 32 -5.71 -18.58 -4.04
CA GLY A 32 -4.64 -18.84 -4.98
C GLY A 32 -3.81 -17.63 -5.41
N ARG A 33 -4.10 -16.42 -4.93
CA ARG A 33 -3.30 -15.21 -5.18
C ARG A 33 -2.13 -15.11 -4.22
N VAL A 34 -1.05 -14.49 -4.67
CA VAL A 34 0.11 -14.13 -3.85
C VAL A 34 0.08 -12.64 -3.58
N ALA A 35 0.07 -12.25 -2.31
CA ALA A 35 0.14 -10.87 -1.87
C ALA A 35 1.49 -10.57 -1.22
N PHE A 36 2.12 -9.46 -1.62
CA PHE A 36 3.35 -8.97 -1.01
C PHE A 36 3.09 -7.62 -0.34
N VAL A 37 3.29 -7.54 1.00
CA VAL A 37 3.06 -6.34 1.82
C VAL A 37 4.39 -5.83 2.37
N THR A 38 4.78 -4.60 2.00
CA THR A 38 6.03 -4.02 2.48
C THR A 38 5.86 -3.35 3.85
N GLY A 39 6.90 -3.44 4.71
CA GLY A 39 6.90 -2.81 6.03
C GLY A 39 5.81 -3.36 6.96
N ALA A 40 5.60 -4.69 6.94
CA ALA A 40 4.46 -5.32 7.60
C ALA A 40 4.79 -6.02 8.94
N LYS A 41 5.91 -5.68 9.56
CA LYS A 41 6.28 -6.24 10.86
C LYS A 41 5.36 -5.85 12.03
N ARG A 42 4.50 -4.83 11.85
CA ARG A 42 3.55 -4.33 12.87
C ARG A 42 2.53 -3.37 12.27
N GLY A 43 1.58 -2.93 13.11
CA GLY A 43 0.64 -1.85 12.77
C GLY A 43 -0.20 -2.14 11.54
N LEU A 44 -0.35 -1.15 10.66
CA LEU A 44 -1.17 -1.26 9.44
C LEU A 44 -0.72 -2.39 8.52
N GLY A 45 0.59 -2.52 8.28
CA GLY A 45 1.11 -3.56 7.38
C GLY A 45 0.77 -4.96 7.86
N ARG A 46 0.88 -5.23 9.18
CA ARG A 46 0.45 -6.50 9.77
C ARG A 46 -1.04 -6.74 9.60
N ALA A 47 -1.87 -5.73 9.86
CA ALA A 47 -3.33 -5.83 9.68
C ALA A 47 -3.71 -6.07 8.22
N PHE A 48 -3.04 -5.41 7.26
CA PHE A 48 -3.26 -5.66 5.84
C PHE A 48 -2.85 -7.08 5.43
N ALA A 49 -1.71 -7.57 5.93
CA ALA A 49 -1.25 -8.94 5.69
C ALA A 49 -2.26 -9.96 6.23
N GLN A 50 -2.75 -9.76 7.44
CA GLN A 50 -3.78 -10.60 8.05
C GLN A 50 -5.07 -10.61 7.21
N ALA A 51 -5.62 -9.45 6.89
CA ALA A 51 -6.87 -9.35 6.14
C ALA A 51 -6.78 -9.97 4.73
N LEU A 52 -5.63 -9.83 4.04
CA LEU A 52 -5.40 -10.49 2.75
C LEU A 52 -5.33 -12.01 2.90
N GLY A 53 -4.68 -12.51 3.96
CA GLY A 53 -4.64 -13.95 4.26
C GLY A 53 -6.00 -14.53 4.62
N GLU A 54 -6.81 -13.81 5.40
CA GLU A 54 -8.16 -14.22 5.81
C GLU A 54 -9.12 -14.41 4.62
N VAL A 55 -8.86 -13.73 3.49
CA VAL A 55 -9.63 -13.90 2.25
C VAL A 55 -8.95 -14.81 1.22
N GLY A 56 -7.96 -15.62 1.67
CA GLY A 56 -7.39 -16.73 0.90
C GLY A 56 -6.05 -16.43 0.19
N ALA A 57 -5.45 -15.25 0.38
CA ALA A 57 -4.14 -15.00 -0.21
C ALA A 57 -3.02 -15.73 0.55
N ARG A 58 -2.00 -16.20 -0.20
CA ARG A 58 -0.67 -16.50 0.36
C ARG A 58 0.08 -15.19 0.51
N VAL A 59 0.62 -14.89 1.68
CA VAL A 59 1.13 -13.57 1.99
C VAL A 59 2.64 -13.59 2.23
N ALA A 60 3.35 -12.67 1.60
CA ALA A 60 4.71 -12.32 1.98
C ALA A 60 4.69 -10.97 2.70
N ILE A 61 5.40 -10.87 3.80
CA ILE A 61 5.63 -9.62 4.52
C ILE A 61 7.10 -9.23 4.45
N SER A 62 7.41 -7.93 4.31
CA SER A 62 8.80 -7.49 4.43
C SER A 62 9.08 -6.69 5.69
N SER A 63 10.29 -6.86 6.22
CA SER A 63 10.86 -6.10 7.32
C SER A 63 12.36 -5.87 7.07
N ARG A 64 12.90 -4.77 7.58
CA ARG A 64 14.36 -4.54 7.64
C ARG A 64 15.03 -5.39 8.73
N ASP A 65 14.27 -5.73 9.75
CA ASP A 65 14.71 -6.61 10.83
C ASP A 65 14.13 -8.02 10.61
N GLN A 66 15.03 -8.99 10.47
CA GLN A 66 14.66 -10.37 10.18
C GLN A 66 13.87 -11.00 11.34
N ALA A 67 14.32 -10.76 12.57
CA ALA A 67 13.70 -11.39 13.75
C ALA A 67 12.29 -10.85 13.99
N GLU A 68 12.09 -9.53 13.86
CA GLU A 68 10.76 -8.92 13.98
C GLU A 68 9.83 -9.34 12.82
N GLY A 69 10.37 -9.47 11.60
CA GLY A 69 9.61 -9.97 10.45
C GLY A 69 9.13 -11.40 10.65
N GLU A 70 10.03 -12.29 11.08
CA GLU A 70 9.71 -13.70 11.32
C GLU A 70 8.74 -13.87 12.49
N SER A 71 8.92 -13.14 13.59
CA SER A 71 7.98 -13.15 14.72
C SER A 71 6.56 -12.80 14.27
N THR A 72 6.41 -11.77 13.42
CA THR A 72 5.09 -11.40 12.88
C THR A 72 4.53 -12.48 11.95
N ALA A 73 5.36 -13.10 11.12
CA ALA A 73 4.93 -14.19 10.26
C ALA A 73 4.48 -15.41 11.08
N GLU A 74 5.17 -15.73 12.18
CA GLU A 74 4.77 -16.80 13.11
C GLU A 74 3.42 -16.51 13.76
N GLU A 75 3.19 -15.28 14.23
CA GLU A 75 1.89 -14.87 14.77
C GLU A 75 0.75 -15.07 13.74
N LEU A 76 0.98 -14.66 12.49
CA LEU A 76 -0.02 -14.79 11.43
C LEU A 76 -0.24 -16.26 11.03
N ARG A 77 0.82 -17.07 11.00
CA ARG A 77 0.69 -18.52 10.78
C ARG A 77 -0.08 -19.22 11.91
N ALA A 78 0.07 -18.75 13.16
CA ALA A 78 -0.70 -19.27 14.29
C ALA A 78 -2.23 -19.00 14.15
N LEU A 79 -2.62 -18.02 13.33
CA LEU A 79 -4.02 -17.79 12.92
C LEU A 79 -4.48 -18.69 11.75
N GLY A 80 -3.62 -19.61 11.28
CA GLY A 80 -3.93 -20.50 10.16
C GLY A 80 -3.63 -19.91 8.77
N LEU A 81 -2.94 -18.78 8.69
CA LEU A 81 -2.63 -18.11 7.44
C LEU A 81 -1.30 -18.62 6.83
N GLU A 82 -1.21 -18.66 5.51
CA GLU A 82 0.03 -18.98 4.78
C GLU A 82 0.87 -17.72 4.62
N VAL A 83 1.89 -17.56 5.46
CA VAL A 83 2.71 -16.34 5.52
C VAL A 83 4.19 -16.66 5.54
N ILE A 84 4.99 -15.93 4.74
CA ILE A 84 6.45 -15.89 4.80
C ILE A 84 6.95 -14.49 5.14
N ALA A 85 8.13 -14.41 5.76
CA ALA A 85 8.84 -13.15 5.98
C ALA A 85 10.04 -13.05 5.04
N VAL A 86 10.21 -11.90 4.39
CA VAL A 86 11.40 -11.56 3.61
C VAL A 86 12.07 -10.34 4.22
N THR A 87 13.41 -10.32 4.22
CA THR A 87 14.18 -9.23 4.82
C THR A 87 14.81 -8.36 3.75
N GLY A 88 14.70 -7.04 3.88
CA GLY A 88 15.32 -6.07 2.98
C GLY A 88 14.86 -4.65 3.26
N ASP A 89 15.61 -3.69 2.74
CA ASP A 89 15.31 -2.27 2.80
C ASP A 89 14.73 -1.80 1.46
N VAL A 90 13.51 -1.28 1.47
CA VAL A 90 12.84 -0.78 0.26
C VAL A 90 13.60 0.38 -0.40
N THR A 91 14.46 1.08 0.34
CA THR A 91 15.30 2.16 -0.20
C THR A 91 16.48 1.65 -1.04
N ARG A 92 16.73 0.35 -1.04
CA ARG A 92 17.81 -0.31 -1.78
C ARG A 92 17.22 -1.15 -2.90
N TYR A 93 17.43 -0.72 -4.12
CA TYR A 93 16.85 -1.37 -5.30
C TYR A 93 17.17 -2.88 -5.38
N ALA A 94 18.43 -3.26 -5.07
CA ALA A 94 18.87 -4.65 -5.07
C ALA A 94 18.14 -5.50 -4.02
N ASP A 95 17.89 -4.93 -2.82
CA ASP A 95 17.13 -5.64 -1.77
C ASP A 95 15.68 -5.87 -2.23
N VAL A 96 15.09 -4.91 -2.97
CA VAL A 96 13.73 -5.08 -3.53
C VAL A 96 13.69 -6.19 -4.59
N GLU A 97 14.71 -6.28 -5.45
CA GLU A 97 14.82 -7.37 -6.43
C GLU A 97 14.96 -8.73 -5.72
N GLU A 98 15.79 -8.82 -4.69
CA GLU A 98 15.99 -10.04 -3.92
C GLU A 98 14.71 -10.46 -3.17
N MET A 99 14.05 -9.53 -2.48
CA MET A 99 12.77 -9.80 -1.80
C MET A 99 11.72 -10.31 -2.79
N ALA A 100 11.54 -9.64 -3.92
CA ALA A 100 10.55 -10.04 -4.93
C ALA A 100 10.88 -11.41 -5.51
N SER A 101 12.15 -11.68 -5.82
CA SER A 101 12.61 -12.98 -6.33
C SER A 101 12.35 -14.11 -5.33
N ARG A 102 12.61 -13.86 -4.05
CA ARG A 102 12.34 -14.83 -2.99
C ARG A 102 10.85 -15.10 -2.83
N VAL A 103 10.01 -14.07 -2.83
CA VAL A 103 8.54 -14.24 -2.79
C VAL A 103 8.05 -15.05 -3.98
N GLU A 104 8.49 -14.71 -5.20
CA GLU A 104 8.08 -15.44 -6.40
C GLU A 104 8.59 -16.90 -6.42
N GLY A 105 9.75 -17.15 -5.83
CA GLY A 105 10.32 -18.50 -5.70
C GLY A 105 9.60 -19.39 -4.69
N GLU A 106 9.17 -18.83 -3.55
CA GLU A 106 8.55 -19.59 -2.47
C GLU A 106 7.01 -19.68 -2.60
N LEU A 107 6.35 -18.58 -2.99
CA LEU A 107 4.88 -18.52 -3.07
C LEU A 107 4.33 -18.50 -4.50
N GLY A 108 5.17 -18.25 -5.47
CA GLY A 108 4.75 -18.04 -6.86
C GLY A 108 4.57 -16.57 -7.23
N PRO A 109 4.10 -16.29 -8.46
CA PRO A 109 4.05 -14.94 -9.01
C PRO A 109 3.23 -13.98 -8.13
N ILE A 110 3.78 -12.80 -7.84
CA ILE A 110 3.10 -11.79 -7.03
C ILE A 110 1.90 -11.23 -7.80
N ASP A 111 0.69 -11.42 -7.29
CA ASP A 111 -0.56 -10.91 -7.88
C ASP A 111 -1.01 -9.58 -7.27
N VAL A 112 -0.68 -9.37 -5.99
CA VAL A 112 -1.03 -8.16 -5.24
C VAL A 112 0.23 -7.60 -4.57
N LEU A 113 0.55 -6.33 -4.84
CA LEU A 113 1.59 -5.59 -4.12
C LEU A 113 0.92 -4.52 -3.27
N VAL A 114 1.19 -4.52 -1.96
CA VAL A 114 0.78 -3.47 -1.03
C VAL A 114 2.03 -2.71 -0.58
N ASN A 115 2.22 -1.51 -1.10
CA ASN A 115 3.30 -0.63 -0.69
C ASN A 115 2.88 0.13 0.57
N ASN A 116 3.21 -0.46 1.72
CA ASN A 116 2.87 0.09 3.03
C ASN A 116 4.08 0.69 3.78
N ALA A 117 5.31 0.27 3.47
CA ALA A 117 6.50 0.82 4.13
C ALA A 117 6.51 2.35 4.07
N GLY A 118 6.72 2.99 5.22
CA GLY A 118 6.71 4.44 5.31
C GLY A 118 7.21 4.95 6.67
N VAL A 119 7.68 6.19 6.66
CA VAL A 119 8.14 6.93 7.84
C VAL A 119 7.55 8.34 7.81
N CYS A 120 7.41 8.94 8.99
CA CYS A 120 6.98 10.32 9.16
C CYS A 120 7.88 11.02 10.18
N GLU A 121 8.25 12.25 9.89
CA GLU A 121 8.92 13.14 10.83
C GLU A 121 8.05 14.39 11.01
N HIS A 122 7.71 14.71 12.26
CA HIS A 122 6.98 15.93 12.61
C HIS A 122 7.98 17.03 12.94
N LYS A 123 8.12 18.00 12.05
CA LYS A 123 9.00 19.18 12.22
C LYS A 123 8.48 20.37 11.43
N PRO A 124 8.60 21.60 11.98
CA PRO A 124 8.44 22.82 11.20
C PRO A 124 9.38 22.85 9.99
N ALA A 125 8.93 23.46 8.88
CA ALA A 125 9.68 23.44 7.61
C ALA A 125 11.12 23.95 7.70
N LEU A 126 11.37 24.95 8.55
CA LEU A 126 12.71 25.51 8.73
C LEU A 126 13.65 24.60 9.53
N ASP A 127 13.12 23.63 10.27
CA ASP A 127 13.88 22.71 11.12
C ASP A 127 14.11 21.35 10.44
N VAL A 128 13.48 21.12 9.27
CA VAL A 128 13.71 19.90 8.49
C VAL A 128 15.10 19.94 7.88
N THR A 129 15.94 18.99 8.27
CA THR A 129 17.29 18.87 7.71
C THR A 129 17.26 18.22 6.33
N PRO A 130 18.28 18.45 5.46
CA PRO A 130 18.41 17.73 4.20
C PRO A 130 18.40 16.20 4.38
N ALA A 131 18.98 15.68 5.45
CA ALA A 131 18.99 14.25 5.77
C ALA A 131 17.58 13.74 6.13
N GLY A 132 16.85 14.43 7.03
CA GLY A 132 15.49 14.06 7.40
C GLY A 132 14.52 14.13 6.21
N TRP A 133 14.66 15.16 5.36
CA TRP A 133 13.93 15.23 4.10
C TRP A 133 14.20 14.00 3.22
N SER A 134 15.51 13.70 2.99
CA SER A 134 15.91 12.57 2.15
C SER A 134 15.44 11.24 2.72
N GLU A 135 15.46 11.03 4.03
CA GLU A 135 14.97 9.82 4.67
C GLU A 135 13.49 9.59 4.35
N VAL A 136 12.65 10.61 4.54
CA VAL A 136 11.21 10.50 4.26
C VAL A 136 10.94 10.22 2.77
N ILE A 137 11.61 10.94 1.87
CA ILE A 137 11.45 10.76 0.42
C ILE A 137 11.94 9.37 -0.01
N SER A 138 13.12 8.96 0.46
CA SER A 138 13.69 7.66 0.07
C SER A 138 12.80 6.48 0.46
N VAL A 139 12.20 6.50 1.66
CA VAL A 139 11.32 5.40 2.08
C VAL A 139 9.95 5.51 1.41
N ASN A 140 9.29 6.68 1.50
CA ASN A 140 7.89 6.82 1.16
C ASN A 140 7.64 6.89 -0.35
N LEU A 141 8.61 7.37 -1.13
CA LEU A 141 8.48 7.59 -2.56
C LEU A 141 9.43 6.70 -3.37
N ASP A 142 10.76 6.80 -3.17
CA ASP A 142 11.71 6.04 -3.98
C ASP A 142 11.55 4.54 -3.73
N GLY A 143 11.44 4.10 -2.47
CA GLY A 143 11.24 2.70 -2.11
C GLY A 143 9.92 2.14 -2.64
N LEU A 144 8.85 2.92 -2.55
CA LEU A 144 7.56 2.55 -3.16
C LEU A 144 7.70 2.43 -4.68
N TRP A 145 8.37 3.36 -5.33
CA TRP A 145 8.64 3.31 -6.76
C TRP A 145 9.46 2.08 -7.15
N PHE A 146 10.51 1.74 -6.42
CA PHE A 146 11.32 0.54 -6.67
C PHE A 146 10.47 -0.72 -6.59
N CYS A 147 9.64 -0.86 -5.56
CA CYS A 147 8.72 -1.98 -5.45
C CYS A 147 7.72 -2.04 -6.62
N CYS A 148 7.12 -0.91 -6.99
CA CYS A 148 6.23 -0.83 -8.15
C CYS A 148 6.96 -1.26 -9.44
N GLN A 149 8.19 -0.81 -9.66
CA GLN A 149 8.93 -1.11 -10.88
C GLN A 149 9.36 -2.58 -10.95
N VAL A 150 9.93 -3.13 -9.87
CA VAL A 150 10.42 -4.51 -9.83
C VAL A 150 9.26 -5.50 -9.99
N VAL A 151 8.24 -5.39 -9.15
CA VAL A 151 7.08 -6.29 -9.18
C VAL A 151 6.23 -6.03 -10.43
N GLY A 152 6.05 -4.78 -10.81
CA GLY A 152 5.30 -4.38 -12.00
C GLY A 152 5.84 -4.97 -13.30
N ARG A 153 7.16 -5.16 -13.43
CA ARG A 153 7.75 -5.84 -14.61
C ARG A 153 7.20 -7.26 -14.80
N SER A 154 7.09 -8.03 -13.71
CA SER A 154 6.52 -9.37 -13.73
C SER A 154 5.03 -9.32 -14.04
N MET A 155 4.28 -8.44 -13.37
CA MET A 155 2.84 -8.26 -13.59
C MET A 155 2.51 -7.84 -15.03
N VAL A 156 3.24 -6.88 -15.61
CA VAL A 156 3.05 -6.43 -17.01
C VAL A 156 3.28 -7.57 -18.00
N ARG A 157 4.34 -8.38 -17.81
CA ARG A 157 4.61 -9.56 -18.68
C ARG A 157 3.47 -10.58 -18.60
N ARG A 158 2.94 -10.83 -17.40
CA ARG A 158 1.81 -11.77 -17.19
C ARG A 158 0.45 -11.16 -17.56
N ARG A 159 0.40 -9.84 -17.78
CA ARG A 159 -0.82 -9.07 -18.02
C ARG A 159 -1.85 -9.22 -16.90
N GLN A 160 -1.38 -9.29 -15.67
CA GLN A 160 -2.19 -9.47 -14.49
C GLN A 160 -1.46 -8.93 -13.26
N GLY A 161 -2.15 -8.13 -12.44
CA GLY A 161 -1.62 -7.65 -11.17
C GLY A 161 -2.42 -6.48 -10.60
N VAL A 162 -2.29 -6.32 -9.29
CA VAL A 162 -2.89 -5.21 -8.55
C VAL A 162 -1.84 -4.58 -7.65
N ILE A 163 -1.76 -3.26 -7.67
CA ILE A 163 -0.90 -2.49 -6.77
C ILE A 163 -1.77 -1.56 -5.93
N VAL A 164 -1.61 -1.65 -4.61
CA VAL A 164 -2.23 -0.76 -3.63
C VAL A 164 -1.14 0.03 -2.93
N ASN A 165 -1.08 1.33 -3.18
CA ASN A 165 -0.12 2.23 -2.57
C ASN A 165 -0.74 2.90 -1.33
N ILE A 166 -0.11 2.77 -0.17
CA ILE A 166 -0.60 3.41 1.05
C ILE A 166 -0.21 4.88 1.04
N GLY A 167 -1.20 5.69 0.70
CA GLY A 167 -1.17 7.15 0.75
C GLY A 167 -1.46 7.69 2.14
N SER A 168 -1.98 8.90 2.18
CA SER A 168 -2.47 9.59 3.38
C SER A 168 -3.32 10.77 2.97
N ILE A 169 -4.26 11.20 3.82
CA ILE A 169 -4.90 12.51 3.68
C ILE A 169 -3.87 13.65 3.61
N SER A 170 -2.70 13.46 4.23
CA SER A 170 -1.57 14.40 4.17
C SER A 170 -1.05 14.67 2.76
N GLY A 171 -1.37 13.82 1.80
CA GLY A 171 -1.12 14.07 0.37
C GLY A 171 -2.18 14.91 -0.32
N MET A 172 -3.26 15.27 0.38
CA MET A 172 -4.41 16.02 -0.13
C MET A 172 -4.59 17.37 0.58
N ILE A 173 -4.28 17.40 1.87
CA ILE A 173 -4.41 18.55 2.76
C ILE A 173 -3.15 18.72 3.60
N VAL A 174 -3.09 19.82 4.35
CA VAL A 174 -2.10 20.03 5.41
C VAL A 174 -2.74 19.70 6.74
N ASN A 175 -2.20 18.69 7.42
CA ASN A 175 -2.66 18.30 8.76
C ASN A 175 -2.27 19.34 9.83
N ARG A 176 -3.03 19.37 10.88
CA ARG A 176 -2.74 20.19 12.07
C ARG A 176 -3.09 19.42 13.35
N PRO A 177 -2.40 19.72 14.48
CA PRO A 177 -1.50 20.87 14.67
C PRO A 177 -0.06 20.63 14.20
N GLN A 178 0.31 19.39 13.86
CA GLN A 178 1.68 19.01 13.51
C GLN A 178 2.11 19.51 12.13
N TRP A 179 3.40 19.81 12.00
CA TRP A 179 4.05 20.15 10.74
C TRP A 179 4.87 18.97 10.23
N GLN A 180 4.72 18.60 8.96
CA GLN A 180 5.37 17.43 8.36
C GLN A 180 5.56 17.60 6.85
N PRO A 181 6.27 18.64 6.37
CA PRO A 181 6.28 19.01 4.96
C PRO A 181 6.84 17.91 4.04
N ALA A 182 7.89 17.19 4.48
CA ALA A 182 8.44 16.09 3.71
C ALA A 182 7.44 14.94 3.54
N TYR A 183 6.73 14.59 4.61
CA TYR A 183 5.69 13.56 4.58
C TYR A 183 4.54 13.95 3.65
N ASN A 184 4.01 15.17 3.79
CA ASN A 184 2.93 15.67 2.93
C ASN A 184 3.33 15.63 1.45
N ALA A 185 4.53 16.10 1.12
CA ALA A 185 5.06 16.07 -0.23
C ALA A 185 5.18 14.64 -0.77
N SER A 186 5.74 13.70 0.04
CA SER A 186 5.89 12.31 -0.35
C SER A 186 4.54 11.64 -0.62
N LYS A 187 3.53 11.88 0.22
CA LYS A 187 2.20 11.28 0.07
C LYS A 187 1.39 11.88 -1.09
N ALA A 188 1.56 13.17 -1.39
CA ALA A 188 1.04 13.78 -2.61
C ALA A 188 1.66 13.15 -3.86
N ALA A 189 2.98 12.93 -3.85
CA ALA A 189 3.68 12.25 -4.94
C ALA A 189 3.21 10.81 -5.13
N VAL A 190 2.97 10.05 -4.04
CA VAL A 190 2.41 8.69 -4.10
C VAL A 190 1.04 8.66 -4.79
N HIS A 191 0.15 9.62 -4.48
CA HIS A 191 -1.15 9.70 -5.14
C HIS A 191 -0.99 9.94 -6.65
N GLN A 192 -0.12 10.87 -7.05
CA GLN A 192 0.08 11.17 -8.47
C GLN A 192 0.82 10.05 -9.19
N LEU A 193 1.81 9.40 -8.57
CA LEU A 193 2.48 8.23 -9.13
C LEU A 193 1.49 7.08 -9.36
N SER A 194 0.57 6.83 -8.41
CA SER A 194 -0.47 5.82 -8.59
C SER A 194 -1.33 6.07 -9.83
N ARG A 195 -1.72 7.33 -10.10
CA ARG A 195 -2.45 7.70 -11.31
C ARG A 195 -1.63 7.49 -12.58
N SER A 196 -0.35 7.87 -12.55
CA SER A 196 0.56 7.71 -13.70
C SER A 196 0.72 6.24 -14.07
N LEU A 197 0.99 5.38 -13.08
CA LEU A 197 1.14 3.93 -13.30
C LEU A 197 -0.18 3.28 -13.72
N ALA A 198 -1.30 3.71 -13.18
CA ALA A 198 -2.63 3.24 -13.60
C ALA A 198 -2.88 3.53 -15.08
N GLY A 199 -2.61 4.76 -15.54
CA GLY A 199 -2.77 5.14 -16.95
C GLY A 199 -1.87 4.37 -17.88
N GLU A 200 -0.60 4.14 -17.48
CA GLU A 200 0.39 3.43 -18.28
C GLU A 200 0.12 1.93 -18.33
N TRP A 201 -0.27 1.30 -17.20
CA TRP A 201 -0.30 -0.15 -17.06
C TRP A 201 -1.69 -0.77 -17.22
N ALA A 202 -2.77 0.02 -17.21
CA ALA A 202 -4.12 -0.51 -17.45
C ALA A 202 -4.26 -1.29 -18.78
N PRO A 203 -3.63 -0.89 -19.93
CA PRO A 203 -3.66 -1.68 -21.16
C PRO A 203 -3.01 -3.07 -21.05
N PHE A 204 -2.21 -3.26 -20.00
CA PHE A 204 -1.58 -4.54 -19.67
C PHE A 204 -2.36 -5.34 -18.63
N GLY A 205 -3.56 -4.92 -18.27
CA GLY A 205 -4.42 -5.63 -17.31
C GLY A 205 -4.07 -5.39 -15.84
N LEU A 206 -3.28 -4.37 -15.52
CA LEU A 206 -2.95 -4.01 -14.15
C LEU A 206 -3.90 -2.95 -13.62
N ARG A 207 -4.17 -3.00 -12.31
CA ARG A 207 -4.84 -1.93 -11.56
C ARG A 207 -3.87 -1.35 -10.54
N VAL A 208 -3.80 -0.04 -10.46
CA VAL A 208 -2.97 0.67 -9.48
C VAL A 208 -3.83 1.71 -8.81
N ASN A 209 -3.99 1.61 -7.49
CA ASN A 209 -4.78 2.54 -6.70
C ASN A 209 -4.01 2.98 -5.46
N ALA A 210 -4.39 4.12 -4.90
CA ALA A 210 -3.91 4.58 -3.60
C ALA A 210 -5.02 4.50 -2.54
N LEU A 211 -4.63 4.23 -1.29
CA LEU A 211 -5.49 4.30 -0.12
C LEU A 211 -5.02 5.46 0.75
N ALA A 212 -5.79 6.54 0.80
CA ALA A 212 -5.49 7.72 1.60
C ALA A 212 -6.13 7.57 2.98
N LEU A 213 -5.31 7.26 3.99
CA LEU A 213 -5.77 7.07 5.37
C LEU A 213 -5.73 8.39 6.14
N GLY A 214 -6.72 8.58 7.02
CA GLY A 214 -6.70 9.55 8.10
C GLY A 214 -5.91 9.06 9.30
N TYR A 215 -6.33 9.46 10.50
CA TYR A 215 -5.70 9.03 11.73
C TYR A 215 -6.13 7.61 12.10
N VAL A 216 -5.13 6.73 12.20
CA VAL A 216 -5.31 5.33 12.61
C VAL A 216 -4.46 5.07 13.84
N SER A 217 -5.06 4.50 14.88
CA SER A 217 -4.37 4.17 16.13
C SER A 217 -3.36 3.04 15.89
N THR A 218 -2.09 3.41 15.70
CA THR A 218 -0.98 2.47 15.48
C THR A 218 0.22 2.87 16.33
N VAL A 219 1.21 1.98 16.39
CA VAL A 219 2.51 2.29 17.05
C VAL A 219 3.27 3.43 16.34
N MET A 220 2.91 3.74 15.07
CA MET A 220 3.49 4.88 14.34
C MET A 220 2.86 6.22 14.76
N SER A 221 1.72 6.17 15.45
CA SER A 221 1.12 7.30 16.14
C SER A 221 1.37 7.14 17.65
N PRO A 222 2.64 7.02 18.11
CA PRO A 222 2.90 7.09 19.53
C PRO A 222 2.39 8.48 19.98
N GLU A 223 2.20 8.68 21.24
CA GLU A 223 1.91 10.00 21.83
C GLU A 223 3.20 10.87 21.94
N PRO A 224 3.95 11.18 20.85
CA PRO A 224 5.19 11.93 20.95
C PRO A 224 4.95 13.41 21.19
N GLU A 225 3.70 13.86 20.98
CA GLU A 225 3.33 15.27 21.06
C GLU A 225 2.38 15.56 22.22
N GLY A 226 2.18 14.56 23.10
CA GLY A 226 1.36 14.66 24.30
C GLY A 226 -0.16 14.48 24.04
N PRO A 227 -0.92 14.32 25.13
CA PRO A 227 -2.36 14.04 25.07
C PRO A 227 -3.17 15.15 24.38
N GLU A 228 -2.71 16.39 24.43
CA GLU A 228 -3.40 17.53 23.79
C GLU A 228 -3.40 17.43 22.26
N THR A 229 -2.30 17.00 21.65
CA THR A 229 -2.22 16.81 20.19
C THR A 229 -3.11 15.66 19.75
N HIS A 230 -3.09 14.54 20.48
CA HIS A 230 -3.98 13.40 20.21
C HIS A 230 -5.46 13.80 20.30
N GLN A 231 -5.82 14.57 21.33
CA GLN A 231 -7.18 15.08 21.50
C GLN A 231 -7.60 15.95 20.31
N ARG A 232 -6.74 16.86 19.84
CA ARG A 232 -7.02 17.70 18.67
C ARG A 232 -7.21 16.88 17.39
N TRP A 233 -6.41 15.83 17.19
CA TRP A 233 -6.63 14.93 16.04
C TRP A 233 -8.03 14.32 16.06
N VAL A 234 -8.47 13.86 17.24
CA VAL A 234 -9.80 13.27 17.42
C VAL A 234 -10.91 14.32 17.24
N GLU A 235 -10.75 15.53 17.79
CA GLU A 235 -11.73 16.61 17.71
C GLU A 235 -11.96 17.08 16.25
N ASP A 236 -10.92 17.08 15.42
CA ASP A 236 -11.00 17.47 14.00
C ASP A 236 -11.62 16.37 13.12
N VAL A 237 -11.74 15.12 13.60
CA VAL A 237 -12.40 14.03 12.86
C VAL A 237 -13.90 14.07 13.11
N PRO A 238 -14.77 14.16 12.08
CA PRO A 238 -16.23 14.14 12.25
C PRO A 238 -16.76 12.92 13.04
N MET A 239 -16.13 11.74 12.87
CA MET A 239 -16.48 10.54 13.65
C MET A 239 -15.97 10.57 15.09
N GLN A 240 -15.27 11.64 15.54
CA GLN A 240 -14.79 11.89 16.91
C GLN A 240 -13.93 10.74 17.48
N ARG A 241 -13.19 10.06 16.63
CA ARG A 241 -12.24 9.00 17.01
C ARG A 241 -11.24 8.72 15.89
N MET A 242 -10.14 8.09 16.24
CA MET A 242 -9.27 7.43 15.26
C MET A 242 -9.88 6.10 14.80
N ALA A 243 -9.50 5.67 13.61
CA ALA A 243 -9.77 4.30 13.17
C ALA A 243 -8.82 3.30 13.86
N THR A 244 -9.22 2.04 13.91
CA THR A 244 -8.30 0.93 14.20
C THR A 244 -7.72 0.37 12.90
N PRO A 245 -6.57 -0.35 12.92
CA PRO A 245 -6.04 -1.03 11.74
C PRO A 245 -7.05 -1.98 11.09
N ASP A 246 -7.87 -2.66 11.88
CA ASP A 246 -8.87 -3.62 11.40
C ASP A 246 -10.05 -2.95 10.67
N GLU A 247 -10.34 -1.67 10.98
CA GLU A 247 -11.37 -0.91 10.27
C GLU A 247 -10.91 -0.47 8.87
N VAL A 248 -9.62 -0.30 8.64
CA VAL A 248 -9.08 0.16 7.34
C VAL A 248 -8.56 -1.00 6.48
N ALA A 249 -8.24 -2.14 7.08
CA ALA A 249 -7.74 -3.31 6.37
C ALA A 249 -8.71 -3.86 5.29
N PRO A 250 -10.03 -3.89 5.48
CA PRO A 250 -10.97 -4.32 4.45
C PRO A 250 -10.90 -3.50 3.15
N ALA A 251 -10.48 -2.24 3.21
CA ALA A 251 -10.30 -1.43 2.01
C ALA A 251 -9.14 -1.92 1.14
N VAL A 252 -8.08 -2.46 1.74
CA VAL A 252 -6.99 -3.11 0.98
C VAL A 252 -7.51 -4.38 0.30
N VAL A 253 -8.32 -5.18 0.98
CA VAL A 253 -8.97 -6.36 0.38
C VAL A 253 -9.86 -5.95 -0.81
N TYR A 254 -10.69 -4.92 -0.65
CA TYR A 254 -11.50 -4.37 -1.74
C TYR A 254 -10.64 -3.98 -2.94
N LEU A 255 -9.59 -3.18 -2.73
CA LEU A 255 -8.72 -2.72 -3.81
C LEU A 255 -7.91 -3.85 -4.46
N ALA A 256 -7.52 -4.88 -3.69
CA ALA A 256 -6.76 -6.03 -4.15
C ALA A 256 -7.58 -7.02 -4.98
N SER A 257 -8.87 -7.15 -4.68
CA SER A 257 -9.76 -8.20 -5.20
C SER A 257 -10.52 -7.79 -6.46
N ASP A 258 -11.27 -8.73 -7.03
CA ASP A 258 -12.13 -8.50 -8.19
C ASP A 258 -13.38 -7.66 -7.85
N ALA A 259 -13.66 -7.41 -6.56
CA ALA A 259 -14.69 -6.47 -6.14
C ALA A 259 -14.43 -5.04 -6.65
N SER A 260 -13.17 -4.70 -6.92
CA SER A 260 -12.74 -3.42 -7.48
C SER A 260 -12.21 -3.53 -8.91
N SER A 261 -12.70 -4.51 -9.70
CA SER A 261 -12.18 -4.80 -11.05
C SER A 261 -12.24 -3.61 -12.04
N PHE A 262 -13.06 -2.61 -11.77
CA PHE A 262 -13.17 -1.40 -12.59
C PHE A 262 -12.56 -0.15 -11.92
N ALA A 263 -11.81 -0.33 -10.82
CA ALA A 263 -11.14 0.76 -10.11
C ALA A 263 -9.62 0.74 -10.41
N THR A 264 -9.13 1.78 -11.10
CA THR A 264 -7.71 2.04 -11.31
C THR A 264 -7.45 3.54 -11.34
N GLY A 265 -6.32 3.99 -10.82
CA GLY A 265 -5.98 5.42 -10.70
C GLY A 265 -6.76 6.16 -9.60
N SER A 266 -7.53 5.46 -8.80
CA SER A 266 -8.32 6.03 -7.71
C SER A 266 -7.47 6.30 -6.47
N VAL A 267 -7.85 7.32 -5.71
CA VAL A 267 -7.40 7.56 -4.35
C VAL A 267 -8.62 7.35 -3.45
N LEU A 268 -8.69 6.19 -2.81
CA LEU A 268 -9.76 5.88 -1.86
C LEU A 268 -9.43 6.50 -0.51
N VAL A 269 -10.31 7.37 -0.01
CA VAL A 269 -10.12 8.07 1.27
C VAL A 269 -10.87 7.33 2.38
N LEU A 270 -10.16 7.02 3.48
CA LEU A 270 -10.72 6.51 4.73
C LEU A 270 -10.16 7.35 5.89
N ASP A 271 -10.91 8.34 6.33
CA ASP A 271 -10.41 9.36 7.26
C ASP A 271 -11.43 9.80 8.33
N GLY A 272 -12.55 9.08 8.47
CA GLY A 272 -13.61 9.44 9.41
C GLY A 272 -14.29 10.77 9.08
N GLY A 273 -14.14 11.27 7.85
CA GLY A 273 -14.67 12.53 7.38
C GLY A 273 -13.72 13.73 7.58
N TYR A 274 -12.46 13.52 7.96
CA TYR A 274 -11.51 14.61 8.25
C TYR A 274 -11.37 15.61 7.08
N THR A 275 -11.47 15.15 5.82
CA THR A 275 -11.26 15.98 4.63
C THR A 275 -12.55 16.48 3.97
N VAL A 276 -13.70 16.43 4.65
CA VAL A 276 -14.97 16.88 4.05
C VAL A 276 -15.23 18.39 4.17
N TRP A 277 -14.41 19.14 4.95
CA TRP A 277 -14.45 20.60 5.10
C TRP A 277 -13.08 21.27 4.94
#